data_670128525156a407133991173eacd5b0
#
_entry.id   670128525156a407133991173eacd5b0
#
_cell.length_a   1.000
_cell.length_b   1.000
_cell.length_c   1.000
_cell.angle_alpha   90.00
_cell.angle_beta   90.00
_cell.angle_gamma   90.00
#
_symmetry.space_group_name_H-M   'P 1'
#
loop_
_entity.id
_entity.type
_entity.pdbx_description
1 polymer ?
#
loop_
_entity_poly.entity_id
_entity_poly.type
_entity_poly.pdbx_seq_one_letter_code
_entity_poly.pdbx_strand_id
1 'polypeptide(L)'
;KHYFENLFREFYLNKKLGIASGLCYIQKNGELIPEKTYKKHPRGPARIYRRDCWDDIGGVEDKLTWDAIDAYKARMLGWDTANFQNIKATHHVKTWKKGGLIHGLIRAGRLQYLMGTHYLFFTAKIIKRSFSRPYIFGAAVMLYGYIRSYLAKEQRVPEPELMSFIRREQLKRLRLLR
;
A
#
# COMPACT_ATOMS: atom_id res chain seq x y z
N LYS A 1 12.41 6.48 -20.42
CA LYS A 1 11.57 6.51 -21.64
C LYS A 1 10.80 5.18 -21.68
N HIS A 2 9.60 5.13 -22.29
CA HIS A 2 8.77 3.93 -22.48
C HIS A 2 8.12 3.31 -21.22
N TYR A 3 7.85 4.12 -20.17
CA TYR A 3 7.20 3.63 -18.95
C TYR A 3 5.81 3.02 -19.23
N PHE A 4 4.96 3.78 -19.89
CA PHE A 4 3.58 3.35 -20.20
C PHE A 4 3.55 2.23 -21.22
N GLU A 5 4.37 2.27 -22.26
CA GLU A 5 4.48 1.21 -23.29
C GLU A 5 4.83 -0.13 -22.64
N ASN A 6 5.82 -0.14 -21.72
CA ASN A 6 6.19 -1.35 -21.00
C ASN A 6 5.04 -1.86 -20.10
N LEU A 7 4.32 -0.97 -19.42
CA LEU A 7 3.14 -1.38 -18.63
C LEU A 7 2.02 -1.89 -19.52
N PHE A 8 1.72 -1.25 -20.65
CA PHE A 8 0.70 -1.73 -21.58
C PHE A 8 1.03 -3.11 -22.14
N ARG A 9 2.31 -3.39 -22.39
CA ARG A 9 2.76 -4.74 -22.77
C ARG A 9 2.41 -5.78 -21.71
N GLU A 10 2.65 -5.48 -20.43
CA GLU A 10 2.28 -6.38 -19.31
C GLU A 10 0.74 -6.60 -19.24
N PHE A 11 -0.05 -5.55 -19.44
CA PHE A 11 -1.51 -5.65 -19.53
C PHE A 11 -1.98 -6.47 -20.74
N TYR A 12 -1.26 -6.39 -21.85
CA TYR A 12 -1.55 -7.19 -23.04
C TYR A 12 -1.28 -8.68 -22.78
N LEU A 13 -0.15 -9.00 -22.17
CA LEU A 13 0.27 -10.37 -21.86
C LEU A 13 -0.58 -11.04 -20.77
N ASN A 14 -1.02 -10.28 -19.76
CA ASN A 14 -1.88 -10.79 -18.69
C ASN A 14 -3.27 -10.13 -18.73
N LYS A 15 -4.25 -10.84 -19.24
CA LYS A 15 -5.64 -10.35 -19.31
C LYS A 15 -6.31 -10.19 -17.94
N LYS A 16 -5.81 -10.86 -16.88
CA LYS A 16 -6.27 -10.72 -15.48
C LYS A 16 -5.60 -9.57 -14.75
N LEU A 17 -4.58 -8.93 -15.32
CA LEU A 17 -3.93 -7.78 -14.71
C LEU A 17 -4.90 -6.58 -14.72
N GLY A 18 -5.39 -6.22 -13.53
CA GLY A 18 -6.33 -5.11 -13.33
C GLY A 18 -5.65 -3.80 -12.98
N ILE A 19 -4.63 -3.85 -12.09
CA ILE A 19 -3.93 -2.64 -11.62
C ILE A 19 -2.42 -2.89 -11.63
N ALA A 20 -1.67 -1.98 -12.24
CA ALA A 20 -0.22 -2.08 -12.27
C ALA A 20 0.49 -0.73 -12.13
N SER A 21 1.71 -0.78 -11.62
CA SER A 21 2.68 0.31 -11.65
C SER A 21 4.10 -0.23 -11.79
N GLY A 22 5.02 0.63 -12.16
CA GLY A 22 6.45 0.35 -12.04
C GLY A 22 6.99 0.65 -10.64
N LEU A 23 8.24 0.30 -10.40
CA LEU A 23 8.98 0.62 -9.18
C LEU A 23 9.34 2.10 -9.16
N CYS A 24 8.90 2.79 -8.10
CA CYS A 24 9.23 4.20 -7.89
C CYS A 24 10.64 4.34 -7.30
N TYR A 25 11.41 5.27 -7.83
CA TYR A 25 12.72 5.68 -7.34
C TYR A 25 12.62 7.10 -6.80
N ILE A 26 13.20 7.34 -5.63
CA ILE A 26 13.36 8.69 -5.06
C ILE A 26 14.81 9.13 -5.20
N GLN A 27 15.00 10.41 -5.50
CA GLN A 27 16.34 11.00 -5.49
C GLN A 27 16.75 11.38 -4.07
N LYS A 28 17.89 10.84 -3.62
CA LYS A 28 18.50 11.14 -2.31
C LYS A 28 19.99 11.32 -2.51
N ASN A 29 20.50 12.49 -2.14
CA ASN A 29 21.93 12.85 -2.29
C ASN A 29 22.49 12.60 -3.71
N GLY A 30 21.72 12.89 -4.75
CA GLY A 30 22.11 12.66 -6.14
C GLY A 30 21.85 11.26 -6.68
N GLU A 31 21.63 10.27 -5.81
CA GLU A 31 21.39 8.89 -6.19
C GLU A 31 19.90 8.54 -6.27
N LEU A 32 19.54 7.64 -7.18
CA LEU A 32 18.20 7.07 -7.29
C LEU A 32 18.07 5.84 -6.42
N ILE A 33 17.30 5.94 -5.33
CA ILE A 33 17.06 4.86 -4.40
C ILE A 33 15.66 4.28 -4.62
N PRO A 34 15.51 2.93 -4.82
CA PRO A 34 14.21 2.32 -5.02
C PRO A 34 13.35 2.39 -3.73
N GLU A 35 12.10 2.78 -3.87
CA GLU A 35 11.11 2.67 -2.80
C GLU A 35 10.70 1.20 -2.64
N LYS A 36 11.11 0.56 -1.54
CA LYS A 36 10.73 -0.84 -1.25
C LYS A 36 9.22 -0.98 -1.17
N THR A 37 8.64 -1.73 -2.08
CA THR A 37 7.20 -1.98 -2.17
C THR A 37 6.93 -3.47 -2.34
N TYR A 38 5.80 -3.92 -1.80
CA TYR A 38 5.34 -5.29 -2.01
C TYR A 38 4.96 -5.51 -3.49
N LYS A 39 5.41 -6.62 -4.08
CA LYS A 39 5.24 -6.89 -5.53
C LYS A 39 3.78 -6.84 -6.02
N LYS A 40 2.82 -7.21 -5.16
CA LYS A 40 1.38 -7.15 -5.46
C LYS A 40 0.73 -5.81 -5.08
N HIS A 41 1.51 -4.78 -4.74
CA HIS A 41 0.97 -3.47 -4.36
C HIS A 41 1.45 -2.40 -5.34
N PRO A 42 0.64 -2.06 -6.34
CA PRO A 42 0.94 -0.96 -7.27
C PRO A 42 1.07 0.35 -6.49
N ARG A 43 2.08 1.15 -6.83
CA ARG A 43 2.29 2.46 -6.18
C ARG A 43 1.31 3.48 -6.74
N GLY A 44 0.77 4.35 -5.88
CA GLY A 44 -0.16 5.40 -6.27
C GLY A 44 0.32 6.26 -7.45
N PRO A 45 1.55 6.84 -7.39
CA PRO A 45 2.09 7.57 -8.55
C PRO A 45 2.28 6.65 -9.76
N ALA A 46 1.85 7.14 -10.93
CA ALA A 46 2.00 6.46 -12.22
C ALA A 46 1.35 5.05 -12.29
N ARG A 47 0.25 4.85 -11.58
CA ARG A 47 -0.56 3.64 -11.61
C ARG A 47 -1.46 3.63 -12.86
N ILE A 48 -1.65 2.45 -13.43
CA ILE A 48 -2.58 2.20 -14.55
C ILE A 48 -3.62 1.18 -14.10
N TYR A 49 -4.84 1.37 -14.58
CA TYR A 49 -5.98 0.47 -14.38
C TYR A 49 -6.45 -0.06 -15.73
N ARG A 50 -6.81 -1.34 -15.78
CA ARG A 50 -7.65 -1.87 -16.85
C ARG A 50 -9.06 -1.31 -16.67
N ARG A 51 -9.73 -0.93 -17.75
CA ARG A 51 -11.07 -0.33 -17.70
C ARG A 51 -12.07 -1.22 -16.98
N ASP A 52 -12.14 -2.49 -17.36
CA ASP A 52 -13.06 -3.45 -16.74
C ASP A 52 -12.81 -3.59 -15.23
N CYS A 53 -11.53 -3.65 -14.80
CA CYS A 53 -11.18 -3.67 -13.38
C CYS A 53 -11.59 -2.38 -12.66
N TRP A 54 -11.42 -1.23 -13.30
CA TRP A 54 -11.84 0.06 -12.75
C TRP A 54 -13.35 0.10 -12.50
N ASP A 55 -14.13 -0.38 -13.47
CA ASP A 55 -15.58 -0.41 -13.39
C ASP A 55 -16.05 -1.42 -12.32
N ASP A 56 -15.43 -2.61 -12.23
CA ASP A 56 -15.71 -3.64 -11.22
C ASP A 56 -15.45 -3.17 -9.79
N ILE A 57 -14.36 -2.41 -9.55
CA ILE A 57 -14.05 -1.90 -8.20
C ILE A 57 -14.84 -0.65 -7.81
N GLY A 58 -15.61 -0.08 -8.75
CA GLY A 58 -16.35 1.17 -8.56
C GLY A 58 -15.48 2.43 -8.55
N GLY A 59 -14.33 2.37 -9.24
CA GLY A 59 -13.36 3.48 -9.28
C GLY A 59 -12.55 3.66 -7.99
N VAL A 60 -11.96 4.84 -7.83
CA VAL A 60 -11.13 5.20 -6.66
C VAL A 60 -11.92 6.09 -5.72
N GLU A 61 -11.98 5.71 -4.46
CA GLU A 61 -12.62 6.51 -3.41
C GLU A 61 -11.68 7.60 -2.90
N ASP A 62 -12.21 8.80 -2.62
CA ASP A 62 -11.44 9.88 -1.98
C ASP A 62 -11.28 9.64 -0.47
N LYS A 63 -10.50 8.64 -0.12
CA LYS A 63 -10.17 8.27 1.26
C LYS A 63 -8.66 8.15 1.43
N LEU A 64 -8.18 8.37 2.63
CA LEU A 64 -6.75 8.30 2.95
C LEU A 64 -6.08 6.96 2.58
N THR A 65 -6.86 5.89 2.45
CA THR A 65 -6.43 4.52 2.19
C THR A 65 -6.65 4.07 0.74
N TRP A 66 -7.08 4.96 -0.15
CA TRP A 66 -7.53 4.64 -1.51
C TRP A 66 -6.56 3.74 -2.28
N ASP A 67 -5.27 4.04 -2.22
CA ASP A 67 -4.22 3.34 -2.96
C ASP A 67 -3.96 1.90 -2.50
N ALA A 68 -4.49 1.54 -1.33
CA ALA A 68 -4.46 0.17 -0.84
C ALA A 68 -5.81 -0.51 -1.03
N ILE A 69 -6.91 0.21 -0.82
CA ILE A 69 -8.27 -0.32 -0.90
C ILE A 69 -8.57 -0.82 -2.32
N ASP A 70 -8.32 -0.01 -3.34
CA ASP A 70 -8.56 -0.40 -4.72
C ASP A 70 -7.77 -1.65 -5.13
N ALA A 71 -6.50 -1.75 -4.72
CA ALA A 71 -5.69 -2.94 -4.98
C ALA A 71 -6.20 -4.18 -4.22
N TYR A 72 -6.77 -4.03 -3.03
CA TYR A 72 -7.39 -5.15 -2.31
C TYR A 72 -8.75 -5.52 -2.91
N LYS A 73 -9.59 -4.55 -3.29
CA LYS A 73 -10.86 -4.77 -4.00
C LYS A 73 -10.62 -5.53 -5.31
N ALA A 74 -9.70 -5.05 -6.13
CA ALA A 74 -9.35 -5.72 -7.37
C ALA A 74 -8.97 -7.20 -7.15
N ARG A 75 -8.10 -7.49 -6.18
CA ARG A 75 -7.73 -8.88 -5.87
C ARG A 75 -8.87 -9.71 -5.30
N MET A 76 -9.74 -9.12 -4.51
CA MET A 76 -10.93 -9.79 -3.98
C MET A 76 -11.88 -10.21 -5.10
N LEU A 77 -11.98 -9.40 -6.16
CA LEU A 77 -12.77 -9.66 -7.36
C LEU A 77 -12.04 -10.55 -8.39
N GLY A 78 -10.85 -11.05 -8.06
CA GLY A 78 -10.10 -11.99 -8.91
C GLY A 78 -9.13 -11.35 -9.90
N TRP A 79 -8.96 -10.02 -9.87
CA TRP A 79 -7.98 -9.33 -10.68
C TRP A 79 -6.57 -9.47 -10.09
N ASP A 80 -5.57 -9.54 -10.96
CA ASP A 80 -4.17 -9.43 -10.54
C ASP A 80 -3.77 -7.97 -10.32
N THR A 81 -2.89 -7.75 -9.34
CA THR A 81 -2.27 -6.44 -9.13
C THR A 81 -0.76 -6.59 -9.04
N ALA A 82 0.00 -5.70 -9.69
CA ALA A 82 1.45 -5.82 -9.78
C ALA A 82 2.20 -4.50 -9.63
N ASN A 83 3.39 -4.60 -9.01
CA ASN A 83 4.43 -3.58 -9.07
C ASN A 83 5.64 -4.19 -9.78
N PHE A 84 5.89 -3.75 -11.01
CA PHE A 84 6.96 -4.28 -11.87
C PHE A 84 8.30 -3.65 -11.50
N GLN A 85 9.24 -4.47 -11.02
CA GLN A 85 10.54 -4.03 -10.54
C GLN A 85 11.50 -3.58 -11.66
N ASN A 86 11.28 -4.09 -12.87
CA ASN A 86 12.03 -3.76 -14.08
C ASN A 86 11.55 -2.47 -14.78
N ILE A 87 10.35 -1.98 -14.45
CA ILE A 87 9.78 -0.75 -15.00
C ILE A 87 9.98 0.38 -13.99
N LYS A 88 10.83 1.35 -14.33
CA LYS A 88 11.26 2.39 -13.39
C LYS A 88 10.45 3.68 -13.59
N ALA A 89 9.97 4.26 -12.49
CA ALA A 89 9.41 5.61 -12.44
C ALA A 89 10.21 6.47 -11.45
N THR A 90 10.52 7.70 -11.82
CA THR A 90 11.19 8.63 -10.89
C THR A 90 10.14 9.46 -10.16
N HIS A 91 10.17 9.43 -8.84
CA HIS A 91 9.29 10.20 -7.98
C HIS A 91 10.05 11.40 -7.41
N HIS A 92 9.79 12.58 -7.94
CA HIS A 92 10.53 13.79 -7.57
C HIS A 92 10.19 14.33 -6.17
N VAL A 93 9.03 13.94 -5.62
CA VAL A 93 8.58 14.38 -4.29
C VAL A 93 8.63 13.21 -3.32
N LYS A 94 9.38 13.34 -2.22
CA LYS A 94 9.35 12.34 -1.14
C LYS A 94 7.93 12.25 -0.57
N THR A 95 7.34 11.08 -0.70
CA THR A 95 6.11 10.70 0.01
C THR A 95 6.34 10.95 1.49
N TRP A 96 5.71 11.76 2.22
CA TRP A 96 5.92 12.07 3.66
C TRP A 96 6.73 13.35 3.99
N LYS A 97 7.14 14.17 3.03
CA LYS A 97 7.86 15.41 3.34
C LYS A 97 7.00 16.47 4.06
N LYS A 98 5.67 16.47 3.83
CA LYS A 98 4.77 17.39 4.56
C LYS A 98 4.54 16.84 5.97
N GLY A 99 5.14 17.46 7.00
CA GLY A 99 4.94 17.13 8.41
C GLY A 99 6.04 16.31 9.09
N GLY A 100 7.11 15.91 8.38
CA GLY A 100 8.25 15.21 8.99
C GLY A 100 8.00 13.75 9.33
N LEU A 101 9.02 13.09 9.92
CA LEU A 101 9.02 11.66 10.21
C LEU A 101 7.92 11.26 11.22
N ILE A 102 7.73 12.05 12.27
CA ILE A 102 6.74 11.76 13.32
C ILE A 102 5.33 11.73 12.73
N HIS A 103 4.95 12.75 11.97
CA HIS A 103 3.65 12.79 11.28
C HIS A 103 3.45 11.59 10.34
N GLY A 104 4.50 11.20 9.62
CA GLY A 104 4.48 10.02 8.76
C GLY A 104 4.21 8.73 9.54
N LEU A 105 4.80 8.58 10.74
CA LEU A 105 4.60 7.41 11.59
C LEU A 105 3.21 7.38 12.22
N ILE A 106 2.70 8.52 12.71
CA ILE A 106 1.32 8.64 13.21
C ILE A 106 0.33 8.26 12.09
N ARG A 107 0.52 8.82 10.89
CA ARG A 107 -0.30 8.49 9.73
C ARG A 107 -0.22 7.00 9.38
N ALA A 108 0.98 6.39 9.46
CA ALA A 108 1.15 4.96 9.21
C ALA A 108 0.35 4.10 10.21
N GLY A 109 0.33 4.45 11.49
CA GLY A 109 -0.50 3.81 12.51
C GLY A 109 -1.99 3.97 12.24
N ARG A 110 -2.43 5.21 11.96
CA ARG A 110 -3.80 5.53 11.57
C ARG A 110 -4.27 4.68 10.38
N LEU A 111 -3.46 4.57 9.33
CA LEU A 111 -3.77 3.74 8.16
C LEU A 111 -3.98 2.27 8.52
N GLN A 112 -3.21 1.70 9.45
CA GLN A 112 -3.43 0.32 9.90
C GLN A 112 -4.79 0.16 10.58
N TYR A 113 -5.19 1.15 11.38
CA TYR A 113 -6.51 1.14 12.02
C TYR A 113 -7.64 1.24 10.98
N LEU A 114 -7.57 2.22 10.07
CA LEU A 114 -8.59 2.44 9.03
C LEU A 114 -8.77 1.24 8.11
N MET A 115 -7.67 0.54 7.78
CA MET A 115 -7.69 -0.68 6.98
C MET A 115 -8.22 -1.92 7.73
N GLY A 116 -8.55 -1.81 9.01
CA GLY A 116 -8.97 -2.94 9.82
C GLY A 116 -7.91 -4.04 9.91
N THR A 117 -6.63 -3.68 9.88
CA THR A 117 -5.49 -4.60 9.86
C THR A 117 -5.59 -5.65 10.97
N HIS A 118 -5.27 -6.92 10.64
CA HIS A 118 -5.25 -8.02 11.61
C HIS A 118 -4.20 -7.75 12.69
N TYR A 119 -4.54 -8.00 13.97
CA TYR A 119 -3.69 -7.66 15.12
C TYR A 119 -2.31 -8.34 15.06
N LEU A 120 -2.22 -9.61 14.69
CA LEU A 120 -0.92 -10.29 14.54
C LEU A 120 -0.04 -9.64 13.47
N PHE A 121 -0.64 -9.22 12.36
CA PHE A 121 0.10 -8.54 11.31
C PHE A 121 0.57 -7.16 11.74
N PHE A 122 -0.26 -6.43 12.50
CA PHE A 122 0.12 -5.14 13.05
C PHE A 122 1.23 -5.28 14.09
N THR A 123 1.13 -6.26 15.01
CA THR A 123 2.17 -6.55 15.99
C THR A 123 3.50 -6.88 15.32
N ALA A 124 3.50 -7.74 14.31
CA ALA A 124 4.70 -8.04 13.52
C ALA A 124 5.29 -6.79 12.86
N LYS A 125 4.45 -5.87 12.38
CA LYS A 125 4.88 -4.57 11.85
C LYS A 125 5.52 -3.68 12.92
N ILE A 126 4.94 -3.61 14.11
CA ILE A 126 5.48 -2.83 15.23
C ILE A 126 6.85 -3.40 15.64
N ILE A 127 6.96 -4.72 15.81
CA ILE A 127 8.23 -5.39 16.11
C ILE A 127 9.27 -5.06 15.03
N LYS A 128 8.94 -5.28 13.76
CA LYS A 128 9.85 -4.95 12.65
C LYS A 128 10.24 -3.47 12.65
N ARG A 129 9.33 -2.58 12.99
CA ARG A 129 9.56 -1.13 13.06
C ARG A 129 10.54 -0.76 14.17
N SER A 130 10.55 -1.50 15.30
CA SER A 130 11.47 -1.26 16.42
C SER A 130 12.94 -1.42 16.05
N PHE A 131 13.24 -2.20 15.01
CA PHE A 131 14.61 -2.40 14.49
C PHE A 131 15.02 -1.38 13.43
N SER A 132 14.16 -0.38 13.14
CA SER A 132 14.47 0.67 12.14
C SER A 132 14.51 2.04 12.81
N ARG A 133 15.48 2.90 12.41
CA ARG A 133 15.58 4.27 12.98
C ARG A 133 14.27 5.04 12.81
N PRO A 134 13.76 5.76 13.85
CA PRO A 134 14.29 5.93 15.19
C PRO A 134 13.91 4.80 16.19
N TYR A 135 14.16 3.53 15.82
CA TYR A 135 14.02 2.32 16.63
C TYR A 135 12.66 2.22 17.40
N ILE A 136 12.70 1.86 18.69
CA ILE A 136 11.53 1.68 19.58
C ILE A 136 10.65 2.95 19.60
N PHE A 137 11.24 4.15 19.61
CA PHE A 137 10.49 5.41 19.57
C PHE A 137 9.59 5.49 18.32
N GLY A 138 10.11 5.10 17.16
CA GLY A 138 9.32 5.10 15.93
C GLY A 138 8.17 4.08 15.93
N ALA A 139 8.36 2.95 16.62
CA ALA A 139 7.31 1.95 16.81
C ALA A 139 6.24 2.46 17.77
N ALA A 140 6.63 3.12 18.87
CA ALA A 140 5.71 3.75 19.82
C ALA A 140 4.86 4.85 19.17
N VAL A 141 5.46 5.71 18.35
CA VAL A 141 4.74 6.76 17.61
C VAL A 141 3.73 6.16 16.60
N MET A 142 4.11 5.08 15.93
CA MET A 142 3.19 4.37 15.03
C MET A 142 2.04 3.71 15.80
N LEU A 143 2.32 3.10 16.95
CA LEU A 143 1.31 2.52 17.84
C LEU A 143 0.36 3.61 18.37
N TYR A 144 0.90 4.76 18.79
CA TYR A 144 0.11 5.91 19.18
C TYR A 144 -0.88 6.34 18.09
N GLY A 145 -0.45 6.44 16.83
CA GLY A 145 -1.32 6.76 15.72
C GLY A 145 -2.49 5.77 15.55
N TYR A 146 -2.23 4.48 15.78
CA TYR A 146 -3.26 3.45 15.75
C TYR A 146 -4.26 3.61 16.91
N ILE A 147 -3.75 3.74 18.15
CA ILE A 147 -4.57 3.87 19.38
C ILE A 147 -5.42 5.14 19.33
N ARG A 148 -4.85 6.26 18.91
CA ARG A 148 -5.58 7.53 18.75
C ARG A 148 -6.79 7.36 17.84
N SER A 149 -6.62 6.72 16.68
CA SER A 149 -7.72 6.48 15.73
C SER A 149 -8.74 5.50 16.28
N TYR A 150 -8.29 4.51 17.07
CA TYR A 150 -9.18 3.57 17.76
C TYR A 150 -10.06 4.28 18.79
N LEU A 151 -9.48 5.13 19.63
CA LEU A 151 -10.20 5.90 20.65
C LEU A 151 -11.14 6.94 20.04
N ALA A 152 -10.73 7.55 18.92
CA ALA A 152 -11.55 8.49 18.16
C ALA A 152 -12.68 7.79 17.36
N LYS A 153 -12.74 6.46 17.38
CA LYS A 153 -13.72 5.65 16.62
C LYS A 153 -13.78 6.04 15.15
N GLU A 154 -12.61 6.36 14.53
CA GLU A 154 -12.57 6.74 13.13
C GLU A 154 -13.22 5.66 12.25
N GLN A 155 -13.93 6.06 11.21
CA GLN A 155 -14.59 5.13 10.31
C GLN A 155 -13.57 4.28 9.56
N ARG A 156 -13.63 2.96 9.73
CA ARG A 156 -12.83 1.98 9.00
C ARG A 156 -13.38 1.77 7.59
N VAL A 157 -12.69 0.93 6.82
CA VAL A 157 -13.22 0.40 5.56
C VAL A 157 -14.62 -0.17 5.83
N PRO A 158 -15.66 0.32 5.14
CA PRO A 158 -17.04 0.00 5.48
C PRO A 158 -17.47 -1.41 5.07
N GLU A 159 -16.73 -2.07 4.20
CA GLU A 159 -17.07 -3.35 3.61
C GLU A 159 -16.51 -4.51 4.45
N PRO A 160 -17.35 -5.28 5.19
CA PRO A 160 -16.89 -6.38 6.04
C PRO A 160 -16.16 -7.48 5.26
N GLU A 161 -16.60 -7.76 4.04
CA GLU A 161 -15.99 -8.77 3.15
C GLU A 161 -14.58 -8.35 2.74
N LEU A 162 -14.39 -7.08 2.34
CA LEU A 162 -13.08 -6.54 2.01
C LEU A 162 -12.14 -6.56 3.22
N MET A 163 -12.64 -6.20 4.40
CA MET A 163 -11.86 -6.26 5.64
C MET A 163 -11.41 -7.70 5.96
N SER A 164 -12.31 -8.67 5.79
CA SER A 164 -12.00 -10.09 5.98
C SER A 164 -10.97 -10.59 4.96
N PHE A 165 -11.10 -10.16 3.70
CA PHE A 165 -10.13 -10.46 2.64
C PHE A 165 -8.74 -9.86 2.97
N ILE A 166 -8.69 -8.59 3.37
CA ILE A 166 -7.45 -7.92 3.77
C ILE A 166 -6.74 -8.68 4.89
N ARG A 167 -7.47 -9.07 5.94
CA ARG A 167 -6.92 -9.84 7.08
C ARG A 167 -6.37 -11.19 6.65
N ARG A 168 -7.08 -11.92 5.80
CA ARG A 168 -6.65 -13.20 5.24
C ARG A 168 -5.36 -13.05 4.43
N GLU A 169 -5.28 -12.07 3.54
CA GLU A 169 -4.08 -11.76 2.77
C GLU A 169 -2.89 -11.39 3.68
N GLN A 170 -3.13 -10.66 4.76
CA GLN A 170 -2.11 -10.31 5.74
C GLN A 170 -1.58 -11.54 6.49
N LEU A 171 -2.45 -12.47 6.90
CA LEU A 171 -2.06 -13.72 7.56
C LEU A 171 -1.29 -14.64 6.62
N LYS A 172 -1.70 -14.74 5.34
CA LYS A 172 -0.91 -15.46 4.32
C LYS A 172 0.50 -14.86 4.18
N ARG A 173 0.64 -13.53 4.23
CA ARG A 173 1.96 -12.86 4.18
C ARG A 173 2.82 -13.15 5.41
N LEU A 174 2.26 -13.45 6.56
CA LEU A 174 2.96 -13.95 7.74
C LEU A 174 3.24 -15.45 7.69
N ARG A 175 2.81 -16.14 6.62
CA ARG A 175 2.86 -17.62 6.48
C ARG A 175 2.11 -18.37 7.58
N LEU A 176 1.12 -17.75 8.18
CA LEU A 176 0.24 -18.36 9.17
C LEU A 176 -0.96 -19.09 8.54
N LEU A 177 -1.22 -18.80 7.25
CA LEU A 177 -2.21 -19.51 6.43
C LEU A 177 -1.51 -19.97 5.16
N ARG A 178 -1.74 -21.21 4.76
CA ARG A 178 -1.37 -21.77 3.46
C ARG A 178 -2.44 -21.53 2.41
#